data_cd4cd94facd8e8d9a8d42f58f6d246e4
#
_entry.id   cd4cd94facd8e8d9a8d42f58f6d246e4
#
_cell.length_a   1.000
_cell.length_b   1.000
_cell.length_c   1.000
_cell.angle_alpha   90.00
_cell.angle_beta   90.00
_cell.angle_gamma   90.00
#
_symmetry.space_group_name_H-M   'P 1'
#
loop_
_entity.id
_entity.type
_entity.pdbx_description
1 polymer ?
#
loop_
_entity_poly.entity_id
_entity_poly.type
_entity_poly.pdbx_seq_one_letter_code
_entity_poly.pdbx_strand_id
1 'polypeptide(L)'
;MSEKTLRICHLYPDLLNLYGDRGNILCMRRRLEWRGIGAEVTEVTVGQQADFTQFDLFFIGGGQDFEQEVLLSDLKAGKGDEIKAAIADGKTFLTICGGYQMLGSYYRTWDGKQCDFIGAIDYYTVGSKERMIGNFLFECLPESGGSTVVGFENHSGKTYLGSGVSPLGKMPVGGGNN
;
A
#
# COMPACT_ATOMS: atom_id res chain seq x y z
N MET A 1 31.92 -9.01 -7.63
CA MET A 1 30.67 -9.34 -6.94
C MET A 1 29.56 -8.58 -7.68
N SER A 2 28.52 -9.27 -8.16
CA SER A 2 27.40 -8.56 -8.80
C SER A 2 26.79 -7.61 -7.77
N GLU A 3 26.74 -6.31 -8.06
CA GLU A 3 26.05 -5.35 -7.21
C GLU A 3 24.60 -5.78 -7.10
N LYS A 4 24.12 -5.98 -5.88
CA LYS A 4 22.68 -6.25 -5.65
C LYS A 4 21.92 -4.99 -5.99
N THR A 5 20.91 -5.12 -6.85
CA THR A 5 20.02 -4.02 -7.24
C THR A 5 18.59 -4.43 -6.95
N LEU A 6 17.83 -3.55 -6.27
CA LEU A 6 16.41 -3.71 -6.03
C LEU A 6 15.62 -2.95 -7.12
N ARG A 7 14.74 -3.66 -7.82
CA ARG A 7 13.84 -3.08 -8.83
C ARG A 7 12.51 -2.73 -8.21
N ILE A 8 12.19 -1.46 -8.19
CA ILE A 8 10.99 -0.90 -7.56
C ILE A 8 10.03 -0.44 -8.64
N CYS A 9 8.81 -0.99 -8.63
CA CYS A 9 7.70 -0.49 -9.42
C CYS A 9 6.96 0.58 -8.62
N HIS A 10 6.94 1.83 -9.08
CA HIS A 10 6.13 2.90 -8.52
C HIS A 10 4.86 3.03 -9.36
N LEU A 11 3.76 2.47 -8.86
CA LEU A 11 2.46 2.49 -9.54
C LEU A 11 1.76 3.82 -9.30
N TYR A 12 1.27 4.43 -10.39
CA TYR A 12 0.44 5.64 -10.39
C TYR A 12 1.05 6.86 -9.69
N PRO A 13 2.34 7.20 -9.96
CA PRO A 13 3.02 8.30 -9.27
C PRO A 13 2.45 9.69 -9.58
N ASP A 14 1.70 9.82 -10.66
CA ASP A 14 1.01 11.01 -11.11
C ASP A 14 -0.32 11.23 -10.38
N LEU A 15 -1.02 10.19 -9.98
CA LEU A 15 -2.32 10.25 -9.32
C LEU A 15 -2.25 10.02 -7.82
N LEU A 16 -1.38 9.10 -7.38
CA LEU A 16 -1.24 8.69 -5.97
C LEU A 16 0.01 9.29 -5.33
N ASN A 17 0.03 10.61 -5.16
CA ASN A 17 1.16 11.36 -4.59
C ASN A 17 0.69 12.52 -3.69
N LEU A 18 -0.51 12.40 -3.13
CA LEU A 18 -1.17 13.49 -2.43
C LEU A 18 -0.47 13.87 -1.12
N TYR A 19 0.11 12.89 -0.42
CA TYR A 19 0.71 13.07 0.91
C TYR A 19 2.25 13.11 0.87
N GLY A 20 2.83 13.48 -0.26
CA GLY A 20 4.28 13.48 -0.43
C GLY A 20 4.86 12.07 -0.60
N ASP A 21 4.10 11.19 -1.22
CA ASP A 21 4.42 9.76 -1.39
C ASP A 21 5.72 9.51 -2.14
N ARG A 22 6.15 10.45 -3.03
CA ARG A 22 7.49 10.44 -3.62
C ARG A 22 8.61 10.48 -2.58
N GLY A 23 8.36 11.02 -1.39
CA GLY A 23 9.29 10.97 -0.27
C GLY A 23 9.60 9.55 0.18
N ASN A 24 8.63 8.63 0.10
CA ASN A 24 8.85 7.21 0.40
C ASN A 24 9.85 6.59 -0.58
N ILE A 25 9.69 6.86 -1.88
CA ILE A 25 10.64 6.40 -2.92
C ILE A 25 12.04 6.97 -2.68
N LEU A 26 12.15 8.26 -2.39
CA LEU A 26 13.44 8.91 -2.10
C LEU A 26 14.10 8.29 -0.85
N CYS A 27 13.32 8.07 0.21
CA CYS A 27 13.80 7.43 1.44
C CYS A 27 14.32 6.02 1.16
N MET A 28 13.56 5.19 0.45
CA MET A 28 13.98 3.83 0.08
C MET A 28 15.28 3.84 -0.72
N ARG A 29 15.37 4.67 -1.76
CA ARG A 29 16.59 4.80 -2.57
C ARG A 29 17.81 5.18 -1.72
N ARG A 30 17.70 6.20 -0.86
CA ARG A 30 18.79 6.63 0.02
C ARG A 30 19.20 5.55 1.01
N ARG A 31 18.23 4.85 1.59
CA ARG A 31 18.53 3.76 2.53
C ARG A 31 19.20 2.55 1.87
N LEU A 32 18.88 2.26 0.61
CA LEU A 32 19.56 1.24 -0.20
C LEU A 32 20.97 1.69 -0.53
N GLU A 33 21.14 2.92 -1.01
CA GLU A 33 22.46 3.51 -1.33
C GLU A 33 23.43 3.44 -0.13
N TRP A 34 22.97 3.82 1.07
CA TRP A 34 23.78 3.73 2.30
C TRP A 34 24.19 2.30 2.65
N ARG A 35 23.57 1.30 2.07
CA ARG A 35 23.87 -0.13 2.25
C ARG A 35 24.65 -0.73 1.08
N GLY A 36 25.05 0.08 0.10
CA GLY A 36 25.72 -0.39 -1.10
C GLY A 36 24.81 -1.24 -2.00
N ILE A 37 23.50 -1.02 -1.97
CA ILE A 37 22.50 -1.70 -2.80
C ILE A 37 22.00 -0.73 -3.84
N GLY A 38 22.04 -1.11 -5.12
CA GLY A 38 21.46 -0.34 -6.22
C GLY A 38 19.92 -0.29 -6.12
N ALA A 39 19.31 0.80 -6.61
CA ALA A 39 17.87 0.95 -6.69
C ALA A 39 17.46 1.45 -8.07
N GLU A 40 16.72 0.63 -8.81
CA GLU A 40 16.08 1.01 -10.07
C GLU A 40 14.60 1.24 -9.82
N VAL A 41 14.11 2.45 -10.15
CA VAL A 41 12.69 2.79 -9.98
C VAL A 41 12.07 2.99 -11.34
N THR A 42 11.04 2.22 -11.64
CA THR A 42 10.21 2.34 -12.83
C THR A 42 8.85 2.88 -12.43
N GLU A 43 8.48 4.01 -12.99
CA GLU A 43 7.14 4.59 -12.82
C GLU A 43 6.19 3.97 -13.85
N VAL A 44 5.03 3.52 -13.37
CA VAL A 44 3.98 2.91 -14.21
C VAL A 44 2.68 3.67 -13.98
N THR A 45 2.27 4.45 -14.97
CA THR A 45 1.08 5.30 -14.94
C THR A 45 -0.17 4.57 -15.46
N VAL A 46 -1.31 5.24 -15.45
CA VAL A 46 -2.56 4.73 -16.03
C VAL A 46 -2.36 4.41 -17.52
N GLY A 47 -2.85 3.25 -17.95
CA GLY A 47 -2.75 2.77 -19.33
C GLY A 47 -1.36 2.24 -19.73
N GLN A 48 -0.33 2.46 -18.92
CA GLN A 48 1.00 1.96 -19.23
C GLN A 48 1.13 0.49 -18.83
N GLN A 49 1.68 -0.33 -19.73
CA GLN A 49 1.97 -1.74 -19.48
C GLN A 49 3.41 -1.91 -18.96
N ALA A 50 3.61 -2.88 -18.07
CA ALA A 50 4.92 -3.27 -17.57
C ALA A 50 4.91 -4.76 -17.21
N ASP A 51 6.05 -5.42 -17.34
CA ASP A 51 6.20 -6.81 -16.90
C ASP A 51 6.45 -6.84 -15.38
N PHE A 52 5.43 -7.16 -14.60
CA PHE A 52 5.49 -7.16 -13.13
C PHE A 52 6.41 -8.24 -12.56
N THR A 53 6.76 -9.26 -13.33
CA THR A 53 7.70 -10.30 -12.91
C THR A 53 9.12 -9.75 -12.69
N GLN A 54 9.44 -8.63 -13.33
CA GLN A 54 10.77 -7.99 -13.29
C GLN A 54 11.02 -7.18 -12.01
N PHE A 55 9.97 -6.91 -11.20
CA PHE A 55 10.10 -6.09 -10.01
C PHE A 55 10.21 -6.93 -8.73
N ASP A 56 10.92 -6.38 -7.75
CA ASP A 56 11.11 -6.97 -6.43
C ASP A 56 10.16 -6.34 -5.40
N LEU A 57 9.84 -5.05 -5.58
CA LEU A 57 8.99 -4.26 -4.68
C LEU A 57 8.06 -3.37 -5.48
N PHE A 58 6.81 -3.29 -5.03
CA PHE A 58 5.79 -2.38 -5.55
C PHE A 58 5.46 -1.31 -4.53
N PHE A 59 5.42 -0.07 -4.97
CA PHE A 59 4.97 1.06 -4.16
C PHE A 59 3.73 1.68 -4.78
N ILE A 60 2.70 1.89 -3.97
CA ILE A 60 1.45 2.58 -4.34
C ILE A 60 1.18 3.65 -3.30
N GLY A 61 1.15 4.90 -3.71
CA GLY A 61 0.91 6.05 -2.83
C GLY A 61 -0.55 6.25 -2.44
N GLY A 62 -0.82 7.35 -1.76
CA GLY A 62 -2.17 7.76 -1.34
C GLY A 62 -2.83 8.72 -2.31
N GLY A 63 -4.17 8.66 -2.42
CA GLY A 63 -4.98 9.52 -3.26
C GLY A 63 -6.37 9.77 -2.69
N GLN A 64 -7.13 10.65 -3.35
CA GLN A 64 -8.52 10.97 -3.01
C GLN A 64 -9.52 10.10 -3.79
N ASP A 65 -10.81 10.21 -3.45
CA ASP A 65 -11.89 9.39 -4.03
C ASP A 65 -11.97 9.49 -5.56
N PHE A 66 -11.68 10.67 -6.13
CA PHE A 66 -11.72 10.88 -7.58
C PHE A 66 -10.63 10.10 -8.31
N GLU A 67 -9.41 10.14 -7.80
CA GLU A 67 -8.29 9.38 -8.37
C GLU A 67 -8.54 7.88 -8.29
N GLN A 68 -9.25 7.43 -7.27
CA GLN A 68 -9.62 6.02 -7.13
C GLN A 68 -10.54 5.53 -8.28
N GLU A 69 -11.51 6.34 -8.75
CA GLU A 69 -12.38 5.97 -9.88
C GLU A 69 -11.59 5.78 -11.19
N VAL A 70 -10.64 6.67 -11.49
CA VAL A 70 -9.77 6.57 -12.66
C VAL A 70 -8.92 5.31 -12.59
N LEU A 71 -8.34 5.05 -11.42
CA LEU A 71 -7.50 3.89 -11.19
C LEU A 71 -8.28 2.58 -11.31
N LEU A 72 -9.54 2.53 -10.81
CA LEU A 72 -10.38 1.34 -10.94
C LEU A 72 -10.61 0.93 -12.39
N SER A 73 -10.74 1.88 -13.31
CA SER A 73 -10.88 1.58 -14.73
C SER A 73 -9.63 0.90 -15.29
N ASP A 74 -8.45 1.39 -14.94
CA ASP A 74 -7.17 0.83 -15.38
C ASP A 74 -6.92 -0.55 -14.76
N LEU A 75 -7.24 -0.71 -13.47
CA LEU A 75 -7.16 -2.00 -12.78
C LEU A 75 -8.06 -3.05 -13.42
N LYS A 76 -9.30 -2.69 -13.78
CA LYS A 76 -10.25 -3.58 -14.48
C LYS A 76 -9.83 -3.90 -15.91
N ALA A 77 -9.01 -3.06 -16.53
CA ALA A 77 -8.48 -3.30 -17.88
C ALA A 77 -7.35 -4.36 -17.92
N GLY A 78 -7.00 -4.96 -16.79
CA GLY A 78 -6.04 -6.06 -16.68
C GLY A 78 -4.94 -5.86 -15.65
N LYS A 79 -4.57 -4.62 -15.32
CA LYS A 79 -3.50 -4.35 -14.33
C LYS A 79 -3.80 -4.91 -12.95
N GLY A 80 -5.08 -4.99 -12.58
CA GLY A 80 -5.50 -5.63 -11.32
C GLY A 80 -5.15 -7.12 -11.25
N ASP A 81 -5.25 -7.84 -12.36
CA ASP A 81 -4.88 -9.26 -12.42
C ASP A 81 -3.37 -9.46 -12.35
N GLU A 82 -2.59 -8.55 -12.95
CA GLU A 82 -1.12 -8.54 -12.81
C GLU A 82 -0.68 -8.27 -11.37
N ILE A 83 -1.35 -7.34 -10.66
CA ILE A 83 -1.12 -7.08 -9.22
C ILE A 83 -1.43 -8.32 -8.40
N LYS A 84 -2.56 -8.99 -8.63
CA LYS A 84 -2.92 -10.24 -7.95
C LYS A 84 -1.88 -11.33 -8.17
N ALA A 85 -1.41 -11.48 -9.40
CA ALA A 85 -0.38 -12.45 -9.74
C ALA A 85 0.95 -12.14 -9.01
N ALA A 86 1.36 -10.87 -8.96
CA ALA A 86 2.57 -10.46 -8.25
C ALA A 86 2.45 -10.71 -6.73
N ILE A 87 1.29 -10.46 -6.12
CA ILE A 87 1.03 -10.77 -4.70
C ILE A 87 1.08 -12.27 -4.47
N ALA A 88 0.46 -13.08 -5.33
CA ALA A 88 0.48 -14.54 -5.23
C ALA A 88 1.89 -15.12 -5.41
N ASP A 89 2.75 -14.47 -6.20
CA ASP A 89 4.18 -14.81 -6.36
C ASP A 89 5.06 -14.35 -5.16
N GLY A 90 4.46 -13.74 -4.14
CA GLY A 90 5.16 -13.30 -2.92
C GLY A 90 5.97 -12.03 -3.09
N LYS A 91 5.69 -11.21 -4.09
CA LYS A 91 6.32 -9.89 -4.25
C LYS A 91 5.95 -8.96 -3.10
N THR A 92 6.88 -8.08 -2.72
CA THR A 92 6.67 -7.12 -1.63
C THR A 92 5.87 -5.91 -2.11
N PHE A 93 4.83 -5.54 -1.36
CA PHE A 93 4.04 -4.34 -1.60
C PHE A 93 4.12 -3.38 -0.41
N LEU A 94 4.44 -2.11 -0.67
CA LEU A 94 4.27 -1.00 0.27
C LEU A 94 3.20 -0.07 -0.28
N THR A 95 2.07 0.01 0.41
CA THR A 95 0.90 0.74 -0.07
C THR A 95 0.37 1.70 0.98
N ILE A 96 0.01 2.90 0.57
CA ILE A 96 -0.35 4.01 1.46
C ILE A 96 -1.80 4.43 1.21
N CYS A 97 -2.60 4.56 2.27
CA CYS A 97 -3.95 5.14 2.25
C CYS A 97 -4.85 4.51 1.16
N GLY A 98 -5.21 5.28 0.11
CA GLY A 98 -6.01 4.80 -1.02
C GLY A 98 -5.35 3.64 -1.78
N GLY A 99 -4.03 3.65 -1.93
CA GLY A 99 -3.27 2.55 -2.52
C GLY A 99 -3.40 1.25 -1.71
N TYR A 100 -3.43 1.35 -0.38
CA TYR A 100 -3.72 0.20 0.47
C TYR A 100 -5.17 -0.27 0.29
N GLN A 101 -6.14 0.64 0.33
CA GLN A 101 -7.57 0.31 0.22
C GLN A 101 -7.91 -0.43 -1.08
N MET A 102 -7.28 -0.05 -2.20
CA MET A 102 -7.51 -0.66 -3.52
C MET A 102 -7.14 -2.15 -3.61
N LEU A 103 -6.25 -2.64 -2.75
CA LEU A 103 -5.89 -4.07 -2.73
C LEU A 103 -6.94 -4.93 -2.04
N GLY A 104 -7.77 -4.34 -1.19
CA GLY A 104 -8.86 -5.01 -0.50
C GLY A 104 -10.08 -5.28 -1.37
N SER A 105 -11.14 -5.78 -0.76
CA SER A 105 -12.39 -6.13 -1.44
C SER A 105 -13.24 -4.90 -1.75
N TYR A 106 -13.36 -3.96 -0.80
CA TYR A 106 -14.11 -2.72 -0.98
C TYR A 106 -13.74 -1.66 0.07
N TYR A 107 -14.11 -0.41 -0.24
CA TYR A 107 -14.21 0.68 0.73
C TYR A 107 -15.66 1.12 0.84
N ARG A 108 -16.17 1.23 2.05
CA ARG A 108 -17.49 1.78 2.33
C ARG A 108 -17.36 3.07 3.12
N THR A 109 -17.88 4.16 2.58
CA THR A 109 -17.90 5.47 3.24
C THR A 109 -18.83 5.45 4.47
N TRP A 110 -18.67 6.42 5.37
CA TRP A 110 -19.51 6.54 6.56
C TRP A 110 -21.01 6.75 6.24
N ASP A 111 -21.36 7.31 5.08
CA ASP A 111 -22.72 7.53 4.59
C ASP A 111 -23.27 6.33 3.81
N GLY A 112 -22.52 5.23 3.72
CA GLY A 112 -22.95 3.95 3.17
C GLY A 112 -22.63 3.75 1.69
N LYS A 113 -22.04 4.71 0.98
CA LYS A 113 -21.59 4.52 -0.40
C LYS A 113 -20.45 3.50 -0.42
N GLN A 114 -20.55 2.47 -1.26
CA GLN A 114 -19.51 1.45 -1.39
C GLN A 114 -18.81 1.56 -2.75
N CYS A 115 -17.48 1.40 -2.71
CA CYS A 115 -16.63 1.28 -3.87
C CYS A 115 -15.94 -0.09 -3.82
N ASP A 116 -16.24 -0.95 -4.79
CA ASP A 116 -15.62 -2.27 -4.88
C ASP A 116 -14.25 -2.16 -5.55
N PHE A 117 -13.26 -2.86 -4.98
CA PHE A 117 -11.89 -2.87 -5.41
C PHE A 117 -11.46 -4.22 -5.98
N ILE A 118 -10.16 -4.42 -6.17
CA ILE A 118 -9.67 -5.60 -6.89
C ILE A 118 -9.77 -6.89 -6.07
N GLY A 119 -9.87 -6.81 -4.74
CA GLY A 119 -9.93 -7.99 -3.87
C GLY A 119 -8.68 -8.88 -4.01
N ALA A 120 -7.51 -8.26 -4.12
CA ALA A 120 -6.24 -8.98 -4.18
C ALA A 120 -5.86 -9.59 -2.83
N ILE A 121 -6.31 -8.96 -1.74
CA ILE A 121 -6.08 -9.40 -0.37
C ILE A 121 -7.43 -9.38 0.35
N ASP A 122 -7.68 -10.39 1.20
CA ASP A 122 -8.93 -10.57 1.93
C ASP A 122 -9.05 -9.58 3.10
N TYR A 123 -9.37 -8.34 2.80
CA TYR A 123 -9.79 -7.32 3.76
C TYR A 123 -10.71 -6.29 3.11
N TYR A 124 -11.37 -5.51 3.94
CA TYR A 124 -12.18 -4.37 3.52
C TYR A 124 -12.01 -3.20 4.49
N THR A 125 -12.34 -1.99 4.04
CA THR A 125 -12.24 -0.78 4.86
C THR A 125 -13.60 -0.09 4.98
N VAL A 126 -13.92 0.38 6.18
CA VAL A 126 -15.13 1.16 6.48
C VAL A 126 -14.71 2.52 7.02
N GLY A 127 -15.17 3.57 6.36
CA GLY A 127 -14.98 4.95 6.80
C GLY A 127 -15.86 5.29 8.00
N SER A 128 -15.36 6.17 8.86
CA SER A 128 -16.07 6.70 10.03
C SER A 128 -16.15 8.23 9.95
N LYS A 129 -17.16 8.82 10.58
CA LYS A 129 -17.20 10.27 10.83
C LYS A 129 -16.14 10.71 11.83
N GLU A 130 -15.82 9.83 12.78
CA GLU A 130 -14.78 10.07 13.77
C GLU A 130 -13.42 9.83 13.15
N ARG A 131 -12.51 10.76 13.39
CA ARG A 131 -11.14 10.69 12.92
C ARG A 131 -10.23 10.28 14.05
N MET A 132 -9.42 9.27 13.83
CA MET A 132 -8.35 8.89 14.73
C MET A 132 -7.15 9.79 14.43
N ILE A 133 -6.79 10.63 15.42
CA ILE A 133 -5.68 11.58 15.31
C ILE A 133 -4.86 11.47 16.59
N GLY A 134 -3.60 11.07 16.49
CA GLY A 134 -2.74 10.99 17.66
C GLY A 134 -1.47 10.18 17.42
N ASN A 135 -0.68 10.10 18.48
CA ASN A 135 0.50 9.22 18.48
C ASN A 135 0.05 7.77 18.64
N PHE A 136 0.75 6.88 17.96
CA PHE A 136 0.57 5.45 18.14
C PHE A 136 1.87 4.73 18.47
N LEU A 137 1.70 3.59 19.11
CA LEU A 137 2.75 2.60 19.29
C LEU A 137 2.27 1.29 18.68
N PHE A 138 3.08 0.73 17.79
CA PHE A 138 2.79 -0.50 17.06
C PHE A 138 3.89 -1.51 17.35
N GLU A 139 3.50 -2.71 17.77
CA GLU A 139 4.41 -3.83 18.03
C GLU A 139 4.29 -4.83 16.90
N CYS A 140 5.34 -4.94 16.07
CA CYS A 140 5.43 -5.97 15.04
C CYS A 140 5.38 -7.36 15.68
N LEU A 141 4.63 -8.29 15.07
CA LEU A 141 4.68 -9.67 15.48
C LEU A 141 6.10 -10.23 15.32
N PRO A 142 6.51 -11.26 16.10
CA PRO A 142 7.84 -11.86 16.02
C PRO A 142 8.21 -12.30 14.61
N GLU A 143 7.29 -12.90 13.87
CA GLU A 143 7.44 -13.29 12.48
C GLU A 143 7.65 -12.12 11.51
N SER A 144 7.23 -10.93 11.91
CA SER A 144 7.41 -9.66 11.18
C SER A 144 8.61 -8.86 11.67
N GLY A 145 9.51 -9.47 12.47
CA GLY A 145 10.75 -8.86 12.96
C GLY A 145 10.72 -8.36 14.40
N GLY A 146 9.59 -8.42 15.11
CA GLY A 146 9.48 -8.14 16.54
C GLY A 146 9.86 -6.72 16.99
N SER A 147 9.85 -5.76 16.07
CA SER A 147 10.25 -4.37 16.34
C SER A 147 9.08 -3.52 16.83
N THR A 148 9.37 -2.52 17.64
CA THR A 148 8.40 -1.48 18.00
C THR A 148 8.53 -0.28 17.06
N VAL A 149 7.39 0.21 16.60
CA VAL A 149 7.28 1.40 15.75
C VAL A 149 6.48 2.46 16.48
N VAL A 150 7.02 3.66 16.55
CA VAL A 150 6.31 4.85 17.06
C VAL A 150 5.98 5.75 15.89
N GLY A 151 4.75 6.22 15.83
CA GLY A 151 4.29 7.07 14.73
C GLY A 151 3.11 7.94 15.12
N PHE A 152 2.52 8.55 14.10
CA PHE A 152 1.34 9.40 14.22
C PHE A 152 0.27 8.93 13.24
N GLU A 153 -0.95 8.73 13.73
CA GLU A 153 -2.11 8.38 12.93
C GLU A 153 -2.99 9.60 12.65
N ASN A 154 -3.55 9.67 11.47
CA ASN A 154 -4.54 10.66 11.09
C ASN A 154 -5.43 10.09 9.98
N HIS A 155 -6.40 9.26 10.36
CA HIS A 155 -7.30 8.58 9.43
C HIS A 155 -8.69 8.35 10.03
N SER A 156 -9.68 8.03 9.19
CA SER A 156 -11.04 7.68 9.61
C SER A 156 -11.47 6.29 9.13
N GLY A 157 -10.71 5.68 8.23
CA GLY A 157 -10.99 4.33 7.76
C GLY A 157 -10.53 3.28 8.76
N LYS A 158 -11.37 2.29 9.01
CA LYS A 158 -11.06 1.09 9.79
C LYS A 158 -11.02 -0.10 8.85
N THR A 159 -9.93 -0.86 8.85
CA THR A 159 -9.74 -2.03 8.01
C THR A 159 -9.97 -3.31 8.81
N TYR A 160 -10.77 -4.20 8.25
CA TYR A 160 -11.10 -5.49 8.82
C TYR A 160 -10.48 -6.59 7.98
N LEU A 161 -9.63 -7.41 8.59
CA LEU A 161 -8.93 -8.51 7.94
C LEU A 161 -9.83 -9.74 7.84
N GLY A 162 -9.79 -10.42 6.72
CA GLY A 162 -10.39 -11.74 6.55
C GLY A 162 -9.56 -12.85 7.19
N SER A 163 -10.09 -14.05 7.22
CA SER A 163 -9.51 -15.19 7.93
C SER A 163 -8.17 -15.67 7.38
N GLY A 164 -7.87 -15.34 6.11
CA GLY A 164 -6.62 -15.71 5.43
C GLY A 164 -5.49 -14.69 5.57
N VAL A 165 -5.71 -13.59 6.30
CA VAL A 165 -4.75 -12.50 6.41
C VAL A 165 -4.32 -12.29 7.86
N SER A 166 -3.01 -12.32 8.10
CA SER A 166 -2.44 -12.01 9.42
C SER A 166 -2.06 -10.53 9.50
N PRO A 167 -2.30 -9.86 10.64
CA PRO A 167 -1.83 -8.50 10.84
C PRO A 167 -0.30 -8.47 10.93
N LEU A 168 0.31 -7.34 10.55
CA LEU A 168 1.75 -7.12 10.71
C LEU A 168 2.15 -7.01 12.20
N GLY A 169 1.24 -6.61 13.05
CA GLY A 169 1.48 -6.43 14.47
C GLY A 169 0.24 -6.00 15.24
N LYS A 170 0.45 -5.53 16.45
CA LYS A 170 -0.59 -5.07 17.38
C LYS A 170 -0.38 -3.62 17.74
N MET A 171 -1.46 -2.94 18.09
CA MET A 171 -1.47 -1.52 18.45
C MET A 171 -1.83 -1.35 19.93
N PRO A 172 -0.85 -1.38 20.87
CA PRO A 172 -1.13 -1.17 22.28
C PRO A 172 -1.49 0.28 22.62
N VAL A 173 -1.08 1.24 21.77
CA VAL A 173 -1.41 2.68 21.93
C VAL A 173 -1.83 3.23 20.59
N GLY A 174 -2.95 3.94 20.55
CA GLY A 174 -3.54 4.52 19.34
C GLY A 174 -4.88 3.87 18.98
N GLY A 175 -5.49 4.30 17.88
CA GLY A 175 -6.77 3.81 17.40
C GLY A 175 -6.67 2.53 16.57
N GLY A 176 -5.60 2.41 15.79
CA GLY A 176 -5.40 1.29 14.89
C GLY A 176 -6.35 1.26 13.70
N ASN A 177 -6.46 0.09 13.06
CA ASN A 177 -7.35 -0.11 11.92
C ASN A 177 -8.60 -0.94 12.26
N ASN A 178 -8.69 -1.50 13.43
CA ASN A 178 -9.87 -2.22 13.91
C ASN A 178 -9.95 -2.18 15.44
#